data_406ec4e7bea7e1f3af13febb44040141
#
_entry.id   406ec4e7bea7e1f3af13febb44040141
#
_cell.length_a   1.000
_cell.length_b   1.000
_cell.length_c   1.000
_cell.angle_alpha   90.00
_cell.angle_beta   90.00
_cell.angle_gamma   90.00
#
_symmetry.space_group_name_H-M   'P 1'
#
loop_
_entity.id
_entity.type
_entity.pdbx_description
1 polymer ?
#
loop_
_entity_poly.entity_id
_entity_poly.type
_entity_poly.pdbx_seq_one_letter_code
_entity_poly.pdbx_strand_id
1 'polypeptide(L)'
;MLYGDVGCGKTHMAIATGMLACERGMPVRFFTASSLVMRLRRARDENRLDAELRAIGRARLLVIDELGYLPIDIDGARLLFQAGADSYETRSVISASNPESGRWGDVFGDGDMAAAVIDRIVHHGRILRFHGESYRNKHPLMK
;
A
#
# COMPACT_ATOMS: atom_id res chain seq x y z
N MET A 1 -6.08 5.40 4.20
CA MET A 1 -6.24 4.46 3.07
C MET A 1 -7.11 5.10 2.01
N LEU A 2 -6.74 5.00 0.75
CA LEU A 2 -7.52 5.40 -0.43
C LEU A 2 -8.22 4.16 -0.98
N TYR A 3 -9.54 4.19 -1.04
CA TYR A 3 -10.36 3.04 -1.37
C TYR A 3 -11.45 3.45 -2.36
N GLY A 4 -11.80 2.60 -3.32
CA GLY A 4 -12.92 2.91 -4.22
C GLY A 4 -12.72 2.46 -5.66
N ASP A 5 -13.58 2.95 -6.56
CA ASP A 5 -13.74 2.48 -7.93
C ASP A 5 -12.47 2.64 -8.78
N VAL A 6 -12.34 1.77 -9.78
CA VAL A 6 -11.21 1.81 -10.71
C VAL A 6 -11.23 3.09 -11.53
N GLY A 7 -10.06 3.70 -11.75
CA GLY A 7 -9.94 4.90 -12.60
C GLY A 7 -10.36 6.21 -11.95
N CYS A 8 -10.74 6.23 -10.65
CA CYS A 8 -11.21 7.42 -9.93
C CYS A 8 -10.09 8.25 -9.28
N GLY A 9 -8.82 8.04 -9.64
CA GLY A 9 -7.73 8.93 -9.24
C GLY A 9 -7.02 8.58 -7.93
N LYS A 10 -7.22 7.40 -7.33
CA LYS A 10 -6.54 6.98 -6.08
C LYS A 10 -5.02 7.07 -6.19
N THR A 11 -4.44 6.41 -7.18
CA THR A 11 -2.99 6.44 -7.45
C THR A 11 -2.51 7.87 -7.71
N HIS A 12 -3.29 8.67 -8.45
CA HIS A 12 -2.96 10.07 -8.72
C HIS A 12 -2.86 10.88 -7.42
N MET A 13 -3.84 10.72 -6.53
CA MET A 13 -3.84 11.38 -5.21
C MET A 13 -2.65 10.92 -4.35
N ALA A 14 -2.34 9.63 -4.36
CA ALA A 14 -1.20 9.09 -3.62
C ALA A 14 0.12 9.66 -4.12
N ILE A 15 0.32 9.73 -5.44
CA ILE A 15 1.51 10.33 -6.06
C ILE A 15 1.59 11.82 -5.76
N ALA A 16 0.51 12.58 -5.94
CA ALA A 16 0.48 14.02 -5.67
C ALA A 16 0.84 14.33 -4.20
N THR A 17 0.29 13.54 -3.27
CA THR A 17 0.64 13.68 -1.84
C THR A 17 2.11 13.36 -1.59
N GLY A 18 2.66 12.33 -2.24
CA GLY A 18 4.08 12.00 -2.16
C GLY A 18 4.98 13.12 -2.70
N MET A 19 4.61 13.71 -3.82
CA MET A 19 5.34 14.86 -4.41
C MET A 19 5.35 16.05 -3.47
N LEU A 20 4.18 16.43 -2.92
CA LEU A 20 4.09 17.52 -1.95
C LEU A 20 4.91 17.25 -0.68
N ALA A 21 4.99 16.00 -0.25
CA ALA A 21 5.85 15.63 0.88
C ALA A 21 7.34 15.81 0.53
N CYS A 22 7.76 15.39 -0.67
CA CYS A 22 9.13 15.59 -1.16
C CYS A 22 9.49 17.06 -1.25
N GLU A 23 8.59 17.93 -1.77
CA GLU A 23 8.79 19.38 -1.84
C GLU A 23 9.01 20.00 -0.45
N ARG A 24 8.45 19.40 0.61
CA ARG A 24 8.67 19.79 1.99
C ARG A 24 9.89 19.13 2.67
N GLY A 25 10.74 18.47 1.88
CA GLY A 25 11.95 17.81 2.37
C GLY A 25 11.69 16.51 3.14
N MET A 26 10.49 15.94 3.05
CA MET A 26 10.18 14.66 3.69
C MET A 26 10.61 13.48 2.83
N PRO A 27 11.38 12.52 3.35
CA PRO A 27 11.71 11.31 2.60
C PRO A 27 10.46 10.46 2.34
N VAL A 28 10.22 10.15 1.07
CA VAL A 28 9.07 9.34 0.61
C VAL A 28 9.58 8.05 -0.04
N ARG A 29 8.88 6.96 0.18
CA ARG A 29 9.03 5.70 -0.55
C ARG A 29 7.69 5.33 -1.16
N PHE A 30 7.72 4.95 -2.43
CA PHE A 30 6.56 4.48 -3.18
C PHE A 30 6.81 3.07 -3.70
N PHE A 31 5.84 2.18 -3.46
CA PHE A 31 5.84 0.81 -3.97
C PHE A 31 4.43 0.43 -4.40
N THR A 32 4.32 -0.48 -5.38
CA THR A 32 3.13 -1.33 -5.46
C THR A 32 3.23 -2.44 -4.41
N ALA A 33 2.11 -2.98 -3.96
CA ALA A 33 2.12 -4.08 -2.98
C ALA A 33 2.97 -5.26 -3.47
N SER A 34 2.83 -5.64 -4.74
CA SER A 34 3.60 -6.72 -5.35
C SER A 34 5.11 -6.43 -5.37
N SER A 35 5.51 -5.23 -5.77
CA SER A 35 6.93 -4.85 -5.82
C SER A 35 7.57 -4.82 -4.43
N LEU A 36 6.82 -4.39 -3.42
CA LEU A 36 7.28 -4.40 -2.03
C LEU A 36 7.48 -5.84 -1.52
N VAL A 37 6.51 -6.74 -1.76
CA VAL A 37 6.63 -8.15 -1.39
C VAL A 37 7.84 -8.79 -2.05
N MET A 38 8.02 -8.61 -3.37
CA MET A 38 9.17 -9.16 -4.09
C MET A 38 10.49 -8.66 -3.53
N ARG A 39 10.58 -7.37 -3.22
CA ARG A 39 11.75 -6.75 -2.63
C ARG A 39 12.09 -7.32 -1.25
N LEU A 40 11.09 -7.48 -0.40
CA LEU A 40 11.26 -8.05 0.95
C LEU A 40 11.63 -9.53 0.91
N ARG A 41 11.02 -10.33 0.00
CA ARG A 41 11.40 -11.72 -0.22
C ARG A 41 12.86 -11.85 -0.62
N ARG A 42 13.28 -11.09 -1.63
CA ARG A 42 14.70 -11.09 -2.06
C ARG A 42 15.63 -10.70 -0.90
N ALA A 43 15.28 -9.67 -0.14
CA ALA A 43 16.09 -9.27 1.02
C ALA A 43 16.17 -10.36 2.09
N ARG A 44 15.08 -11.11 2.33
CA ARG A 44 15.06 -12.26 3.23
C ARG A 44 15.95 -13.39 2.73
N ASP A 45 15.82 -13.76 1.46
CA ASP A 45 16.60 -14.85 0.85
C ASP A 45 18.11 -14.53 0.85
N GLU A 46 18.47 -13.25 0.83
CA GLU A 46 19.83 -12.74 0.95
C GLU A 46 20.25 -12.44 2.41
N ASN A 47 19.45 -12.86 3.42
CA ASN A 47 19.68 -12.59 4.85
C ASN A 47 19.85 -11.10 5.20
N ARG A 48 19.14 -10.20 4.48
CA ARG A 48 19.20 -8.73 4.62
C ARG A 48 17.86 -8.11 4.99
N LEU A 49 16.85 -8.92 5.37
CA LEU A 49 15.50 -8.42 5.60
C LEU A 49 15.44 -7.26 6.60
N ASP A 50 16.13 -7.38 7.74
CA ASP A 50 16.15 -6.33 8.76
C ASP A 50 16.80 -5.03 8.24
N ALA A 51 17.84 -5.14 7.42
CA ALA A 51 18.47 -3.97 6.81
C ALA A 51 17.52 -3.28 5.82
N GLU A 52 16.77 -4.07 5.04
CA GLU A 52 15.79 -3.57 4.09
C GLU A 52 14.59 -2.91 4.80
N LEU A 53 14.05 -3.53 5.85
CA LEU A 53 12.99 -2.95 6.67
C LEU A 53 13.45 -1.62 7.30
N ARG A 54 14.67 -1.56 7.83
CA ARG A 54 15.23 -0.29 8.32
C ARG A 54 15.39 0.76 7.22
N ALA A 55 15.79 0.36 6.02
CA ALA A 55 15.92 1.28 4.87
C ALA A 55 14.56 1.85 4.44
N ILE A 56 13.53 1.02 4.42
CA ILE A 56 12.14 1.46 4.18
C ILE A 56 11.69 2.35 5.34
N GLY A 57 12.06 1.98 6.56
CA GLY A 57 11.75 2.68 7.81
C GLY A 57 12.25 4.12 7.91
N ARG A 58 13.24 4.51 7.11
CA ARG A 58 13.74 5.91 7.05
C ARG A 58 12.77 6.85 6.33
N ALA A 59 11.80 6.35 5.60
CA ALA A 59 10.79 7.18 4.97
C ALA A 59 9.84 7.78 6.03
N ARG A 60 9.52 9.06 5.89
CA ARG A 60 8.48 9.74 6.68
C ARG A 60 7.09 9.47 6.10
N LEU A 61 7.03 9.17 4.81
CA LEU A 61 5.82 8.74 4.11
C LEU A 61 6.12 7.49 3.30
N LEU A 62 5.37 6.43 3.58
CA LEU A 62 5.35 5.20 2.78
C LEU A 62 4.04 5.15 1.98
N VAL A 63 4.14 5.00 0.67
CA VAL A 63 3.00 4.81 -0.22
C VAL A 63 3.01 3.37 -0.73
N ILE A 64 1.91 2.65 -0.53
CA ILE A 64 1.69 1.29 -1.02
C ILE A 64 0.46 1.33 -1.94
N ASP A 65 0.69 1.27 -3.24
CA ASP A 65 -0.36 1.26 -4.26
C ASP A 65 -0.74 -0.18 -4.67
N GLU A 66 -1.89 -0.33 -5.32
CA GLU A 66 -2.41 -1.61 -5.83
C GLU A 66 -2.57 -2.70 -4.76
N LEU A 67 -2.82 -2.30 -3.52
CA LEU A 67 -3.04 -3.25 -2.43
C LEU A 67 -4.33 -4.04 -2.69
N GLY A 68 -4.19 -5.38 -2.78
CA GLY A 68 -5.30 -6.29 -3.06
C GLY A 68 -5.69 -6.40 -4.54
N TYR A 69 -4.91 -5.85 -5.47
CA TYR A 69 -5.11 -6.05 -6.91
C TYR A 69 -4.73 -7.47 -7.35
N LEU A 70 -3.68 -8.02 -6.79
CA LEU A 70 -3.27 -9.41 -6.98
C LEU A 70 -3.32 -10.15 -5.63
N PRO A 71 -3.71 -11.44 -5.63
CA PRO A 71 -3.63 -12.24 -4.43
C PRO A 71 -2.18 -12.34 -3.96
N ILE A 72 -1.99 -12.18 -2.66
CA ILE A 72 -0.69 -12.27 -2.00
C ILE A 72 -0.74 -13.55 -1.16
N ASP A 73 0.24 -14.43 -1.28
CA ASP A 73 0.32 -15.60 -0.43
C ASP A 73 0.60 -15.22 1.04
N ILE A 74 0.38 -16.15 1.95
CA ILE A 74 0.51 -15.95 3.40
C ILE A 74 1.90 -15.39 3.77
N ASP A 75 2.93 -15.84 3.09
CA ASP A 75 4.31 -15.42 3.34
C ASP A 75 4.54 -13.96 2.92
N GLY A 76 4.06 -13.57 1.74
CA GLY A 76 4.08 -12.18 1.28
C GLY A 76 3.23 -11.26 2.16
N ALA A 77 2.08 -11.76 2.63
CA ALA A 77 1.22 -11.03 3.54
C ALA A 77 1.92 -10.74 4.87
N ARG A 78 2.65 -11.71 5.42
CA ARG A 78 3.47 -11.53 6.63
C ARG A 78 4.55 -10.47 6.45
N LEU A 79 5.24 -10.47 5.32
CA LEU A 79 6.26 -9.46 5.00
C LEU A 79 5.66 -8.05 4.88
N LEU A 80 4.52 -7.91 4.21
CA LEU A 80 3.80 -6.63 4.15
C LEU A 80 3.34 -6.17 5.54
N PHE A 81 2.82 -7.09 6.35
CA PHE A 81 2.42 -6.80 7.71
C PHE A 81 3.60 -6.31 8.54
N GLN A 82 4.76 -6.97 8.44
CA GLN A 82 5.97 -6.55 9.15
C GLN A 82 6.42 -5.14 8.74
N ALA A 83 6.48 -4.85 7.44
CA ALA A 83 6.81 -3.51 6.95
C ALA A 83 5.80 -2.44 7.40
N GLY A 84 4.52 -2.81 7.50
CA GLY A 84 3.46 -1.96 8.02
C GLY A 84 3.53 -1.78 9.55
N ALA A 85 3.80 -2.86 10.28
CA ALA A 85 3.91 -2.84 11.74
C ALA A 85 5.04 -1.93 12.24
N ASP A 86 6.20 -1.99 11.59
CA ASP A 86 7.33 -1.11 11.88
C ASP A 86 7.03 0.36 11.55
N SER A 87 5.96 0.60 10.79
CA SER A 87 5.48 1.94 10.42
C SER A 87 4.47 2.51 11.41
N TYR A 88 3.90 1.66 12.26
CA TYR A 88 2.83 2.03 13.17
C TYR A 88 3.32 3.11 14.15
N GLU A 89 2.56 4.21 14.24
CA GLU A 89 2.86 5.38 15.09
C GLU A 89 4.16 6.15 14.80
N THR A 90 5.02 5.66 13.91
CA THR A 90 6.33 6.28 13.64
C THR A 90 6.37 7.10 12.36
N ARG A 91 5.49 6.79 11.40
CA ARG A 91 5.45 7.45 10.08
C ARG A 91 4.04 7.40 9.46
N SER A 92 3.85 8.21 8.43
CA SER A 92 2.62 8.19 7.65
C SER A 92 2.64 7.08 6.60
N VAL A 93 1.52 6.37 6.45
CA VAL A 93 1.33 5.36 5.40
C VAL A 93 0.10 5.71 4.58
N ILE A 94 0.24 5.74 3.27
CA ILE A 94 -0.87 5.81 2.31
C ILE A 94 -0.95 4.46 1.62
N SER A 95 -2.08 3.78 1.74
CA SER A 95 -2.38 2.59 0.95
C SER A 95 -3.52 2.88 -0.01
N ALA A 96 -3.40 2.43 -1.27
CA ALA A 96 -4.47 2.51 -2.26
C ALA A 96 -4.95 1.11 -2.65
N SER A 97 -6.27 0.94 -2.68
CA SER A 97 -6.94 -0.33 -2.95
C SER A 97 -8.22 -0.14 -3.78
N ASN A 98 -8.66 -1.18 -4.46
CA ASN A 98 -9.93 -1.22 -5.18
C ASN A 98 -11.03 -1.92 -4.35
N PRO A 99 -12.34 -1.56 -4.51
CA PRO A 99 -13.42 -2.19 -3.77
C PRO A 99 -13.66 -3.66 -4.12
N GLU A 100 -13.33 -4.08 -5.33
CA GLU A 100 -13.43 -5.49 -5.74
C GLU A 100 -12.53 -6.41 -4.93
N SER A 101 -11.51 -5.85 -4.29
CA SER A 101 -10.68 -6.51 -3.29
C SER A 101 -11.22 -6.44 -1.87
N GLY A 102 -12.49 -6.13 -1.66
CA GLY A 102 -13.19 -6.16 -0.35
C GLY A 102 -13.17 -7.53 0.35
N ARG A 103 -12.60 -8.52 -0.29
CA ARG A 103 -12.23 -9.82 0.26
C ARG A 103 -10.79 -9.80 0.76
N TRP A 104 -10.55 -9.02 1.79
CA TRP A 104 -9.22 -8.93 2.40
C TRP A 104 -8.66 -10.28 2.85
N GLY A 105 -9.53 -11.21 3.27
CA GLY A 105 -9.15 -12.59 3.57
C GLY A 105 -8.56 -13.31 2.36
N ASP A 106 -9.13 -13.11 1.17
CA ASP A 106 -8.62 -13.70 -0.07
C ASP A 106 -7.30 -13.03 -0.51
N VAL A 107 -7.14 -11.72 -0.20
CA VAL A 107 -5.92 -10.96 -0.52
C VAL A 107 -4.73 -11.44 0.30
N PHE A 108 -4.93 -11.68 1.59
CA PHE A 108 -3.87 -12.06 2.52
C PHE A 108 -3.77 -13.57 2.73
N GLY A 109 -4.68 -14.36 2.16
CA GLY A 109 -4.71 -15.82 2.31
C GLY A 109 -4.96 -16.30 3.75
N ASP A 110 -5.25 -15.37 4.67
CA ASP A 110 -5.50 -15.60 6.09
C ASP A 110 -6.44 -14.52 6.63
N GLY A 111 -7.62 -14.93 7.09
CA GLY A 111 -8.64 -14.02 7.61
C GLY A 111 -8.21 -13.27 8.88
N ASP A 112 -7.47 -13.93 9.76
CA ASP A 112 -7.00 -13.34 11.02
C ASP A 112 -5.93 -12.26 10.75
N MET A 113 -5.03 -12.52 9.81
CA MET A 113 -4.03 -11.54 9.39
C MET A 113 -4.69 -10.36 8.67
N ALA A 114 -5.67 -10.63 7.81
CA ALA A 114 -6.45 -9.59 7.16
C ALA A 114 -7.15 -8.70 8.21
N ALA A 115 -7.79 -9.31 9.20
CA ALA A 115 -8.44 -8.58 10.29
C ALA A 115 -7.45 -7.71 11.07
N ALA A 116 -6.27 -8.24 11.40
CA ALA A 116 -5.24 -7.49 12.14
C ALA A 116 -4.66 -6.30 11.33
N VAL A 117 -4.51 -6.44 10.01
CA VAL A 117 -4.08 -5.34 9.12
C VAL A 117 -5.16 -4.27 9.04
N ILE A 118 -6.42 -4.69 8.83
CA ILE A 118 -7.56 -3.78 8.73
C ILE A 118 -7.75 -3.02 10.05
N ASP A 119 -7.72 -3.71 11.18
CA ASP A 119 -7.86 -3.10 12.51
C ASP A 119 -6.84 -1.97 12.71
N ARG A 120 -5.58 -2.20 12.39
CA ARG A 120 -4.54 -1.17 12.46
C ARG A 120 -4.76 0.00 11.52
N ILE A 121 -5.22 -0.26 10.30
CA ILE A 121 -5.53 0.80 9.32
C ILE A 121 -6.71 1.64 9.79
N VAL A 122 -7.74 1.01 10.37
CA VAL A 122 -8.96 1.68 10.81
C VAL A 122 -8.74 2.43 12.13
N HIS A 123 -8.01 1.83 13.07
CA HIS A 123 -7.83 2.39 14.42
C HIS A 123 -7.11 3.74 14.42
N HIS A 124 -6.05 3.90 13.62
CA HIS A 124 -5.26 5.13 13.52
C HIS A 124 -5.32 5.81 12.15
N GLY A 125 -6.08 5.22 11.21
CA GLY A 125 -6.12 5.68 9.83
C GLY A 125 -7.41 6.42 9.49
N ARG A 126 -7.37 7.08 8.32
CA ARG A 126 -8.55 7.60 7.64
C ARG A 126 -8.78 6.85 6.36
N ILE A 127 -10.02 6.45 6.12
CA ILE A 127 -10.44 5.85 4.86
C ILE A 127 -11.06 6.95 4.01
N LEU A 128 -10.45 7.23 2.86
CA LEU A 128 -11.01 8.12 1.85
C LEU A 128 -11.59 7.27 0.73
N ARG A 129 -12.90 7.37 0.56
CA ARG A 129 -13.62 6.63 -0.49
C ARG A 129 -13.67 7.44 -1.77
N PHE A 130 -13.22 6.83 -2.85
CA PHE A 130 -13.32 7.36 -4.20
C PHE A 130 -14.47 6.66 -4.92
N HIS A 131 -15.41 7.44 -5.41
CA HIS A 131 -16.56 6.91 -6.14
C HIS A 131 -16.83 7.75 -7.37
N GLY A 132 -17.15 7.11 -8.48
CA GLY A 132 -17.48 7.78 -9.71
C GLY A 132 -17.06 7.00 -10.95
N GLU A 133 -17.25 7.63 -12.12
CA GLU A 133 -16.87 7.02 -13.38
C GLU A 133 -15.37 7.07 -13.62
N SER A 134 -14.86 6.04 -14.28
CA SER A 134 -13.43 5.96 -14.62
C SER A 134 -12.99 7.09 -15.55
N TYR A 135 -12.08 7.93 -15.08
CA TYR A 135 -11.46 8.96 -15.92
C TYR A 135 -10.74 8.36 -17.14
N ARG A 136 -10.11 7.19 -16.99
CA ARG A 136 -9.41 6.50 -18.08
C ARG A 136 -10.37 6.04 -19.19
N ASN A 137 -11.57 5.62 -18.83
CA ASN A 137 -12.58 5.21 -19.81
C ASN A 137 -13.16 6.42 -20.56
N LYS A 138 -13.28 7.56 -19.89
CA LYS A 138 -13.75 8.81 -20.52
C LYS A 138 -12.70 9.46 -21.42
N HIS A 139 -11.43 9.25 -21.13
CA HIS A 139 -10.30 9.85 -21.84
C HIS A 139 -9.29 8.78 -22.28
N PRO A 140 -9.66 7.87 -23.21
CA PRO A 140 -8.74 6.85 -23.70
C PRO A 140 -7.60 7.52 -24.48
N LEU A 141 -6.36 7.14 -24.17
CA LEU A 141 -5.17 7.62 -24.88
C LEU A 141 -5.01 6.99 -26.27
N MET A 142 -5.67 5.86 -26.50
CA MET A 142 -5.71 5.19 -27.81
C MET A 142 -7.07 5.43 -28.47
N LYS A 143 -7.03 5.96 -29.68
CA LYS A 143 -8.19 6.11 -30.58
C LYS A 143 -8.27 4.95 -31.53
#